data_fc1433c9336e2beb06214a7354cb2959
#
_entry.id   fc1433c9336e2beb06214a7354cb2959
#
_cell.length_a   1.000
_cell.length_b   1.000
_cell.length_c   1.000
_cell.angle_alpha   90.00
_cell.angle_beta   90.00
_cell.angle_gamma   90.00
#
_symmetry.space_group_name_H-M   'P 1'
#
loop_
_entity.id
_entity.type
_entity.pdbx_description
1 polymer ?
#
loop_
_entity_poly.entity_id
_entity_poly.type
_entity_poly.pdbx_seq_one_letter_code
_entity_poly.pdbx_strand_id
1 'polypeptide(L)'
;MSDTMSLSKSVLIEQAQSQMQALFEIPERSVPEKLALTCRILFDGGHDSGLAGQITARGEQEGTYFTQQLGLGFDEITSTNVLLVDEDLTVLKGYGMPNPANRFHSWVYRARPDVNCIIHTHPLHVAALSMLEVPLNVSHMDNCPLYEDC
;
A
#
# COMPACT_ATOMS: atom_id res chain seq x y z
N MET A 1 -34.47 8.24 7.08
CA MET A 1 -33.22 8.51 6.38
C MET A 1 -32.15 8.67 7.45
N SER A 2 -31.16 7.79 7.48
CA SER A 2 -30.04 7.93 8.42
C SER A 2 -29.26 9.17 8.03
N ASP A 3 -29.02 10.06 8.98
CA ASP A 3 -28.22 11.28 8.76
C ASP A 3 -26.74 10.89 8.64
N THR A 4 -26.35 10.48 7.44
CA THR A 4 -24.96 10.10 7.13
C THR A 4 -23.98 11.27 7.24
N MET A 5 -24.46 12.51 7.28
CA MET A 5 -23.64 13.71 7.39
C MET A 5 -23.03 13.90 8.78
N SER A 6 -23.52 13.18 9.78
CA SER A 6 -23.02 13.26 11.17
C SER A 6 -22.03 12.14 11.54
N LEU A 7 -21.79 11.18 10.65
CA LEU A 7 -20.92 10.04 10.91
C LEU A 7 -19.46 10.38 10.60
N SER A 8 -18.54 9.87 11.44
CA SER A 8 -17.10 10.00 11.14
C SER A 8 -16.70 9.19 9.92
N LYS A 9 -15.62 9.59 9.25
CA LYS A 9 -15.08 8.88 8.09
C LYS A 9 -14.83 7.40 8.37
N SER A 10 -14.30 7.07 9.54
CA SER A 10 -14.03 5.68 9.95
C SER A 10 -15.31 4.83 10.01
N VAL A 11 -16.39 5.38 10.55
CA VAL A 11 -17.69 4.69 10.62
C VAL A 11 -18.28 4.48 9.22
N LEU A 12 -18.16 5.46 8.34
CA LEU A 12 -18.62 5.33 6.95
C LEU A 12 -17.83 4.26 6.18
N ILE A 13 -16.51 4.20 6.37
CA ILE A 13 -15.65 3.17 5.78
C ILE A 13 -16.06 1.78 6.27
N GLU A 14 -16.23 1.60 7.58
CA GLU A 14 -16.62 0.32 8.17
C GLU A 14 -17.99 -0.15 7.66
N GLN A 15 -18.96 0.74 7.56
CA GLN A 15 -20.28 0.43 7.00
C GLN A 15 -20.19 0.02 5.52
N ALA A 16 -19.41 0.74 4.71
CA ALA A 16 -19.21 0.42 3.31
C ALA A 16 -18.52 -0.94 3.14
N GLN A 17 -17.48 -1.22 3.92
CA GLN A 17 -16.79 -2.51 3.92
C GLN A 17 -17.72 -3.66 4.28
N SER A 18 -18.53 -3.50 5.32
CA SER A 18 -19.51 -4.51 5.74
C SER A 18 -20.56 -4.78 4.65
N GLN A 19 -21.05 -3.73 3.99
CA GLN A 19 -21.98 -3.88 2.88
C GLN A 19 -21.35 -4.58 1.67
N MET A 20 -20.11 -4.23 1.34
CA MET A 20 -19.36 -4.88 0.25
C MET A 20 -19.13 -6.36 0.53
N GLN A 21 -18.73 -6.72 1.75
CA GLN A 21 -18.54 -8.12 2.16
C GLN A 21 -19.83 -8.94 2.09
N ALA A 22 -20.98 -8.33 2.35
CA ALA A 22 -22.27 -9.00 2.25
C ALA A 22 -22.75 -9.22 0.80
N LEU A 23 -22.25 -8.41 -0.14
CA LEU A 23 -22.70 -8.43 -1.55
C LEU A 23 -21.73 -9.16 -2.48
N PHE A 24 -20.45 -9.26 -2.11
CA PHE A 24 -19.41 -9.83 -2.97
C PHE A 24 -18.65 -10.93 -2.24
N GLU A 25 -18.55 -12.12 -2.86
CA GLU A 25 -17.56 -13.11 -2.45
C GLU A 25 -16.17 -12.61 -2.78
N ILE A 26 -15.42 -12.17 -1.76
CA ILE A 26 -14.03 -11.79 -1.90
C ILE A 26 -13.19 -13.05 -1.72
N PRO A 27 -12.50 -13.55 -2.75
CA PRO A 27 -11.69 -14.75 -2.62
C PRO A 27 -10.57 -14.52 -1.60
N GLU A 28 -10.37 -15.50 -0.72
CA GLU A 28 -9.21 -15.48 0.15
C GLU A 28 -7.93 -15.55 -0.68
N ARG A 29 -7.01 -14.65 -0.38
CA ARG A 29 -5.69 -14.59 -0.99
C ARG A 29 -4.62 -14.45 0.08
N SER A 30 -3.51 -15.13 -0.12
CA SER A 30 -2.32 -14.95 0.69
C SER A 30 -1.76 -13.53 0.58
N VAL A 31 -0.96 -13.10 1.56
CA VAL A 31 -0.32 -11.78 1.54
C VAL A 31 0.54 -11.57 0.29
N PRO A 32 1.39 -12.52 -0.17
CA PRO A 32 2.12 -12.41 -1.43
C PRO A 32 1.22 -12.20 -2.67
N GLU A 33 0.07 -12.89 -2.74
CA GLU A 33 -0.87 -12.71 -3.85
C GLU A 33 -1.52 -11.32 -3.82
N LYS A 34 -1.92 -10.84 -2.64
CA LYS A 34 -2.46 -9.47 -2.48
C LYS A 34 -1.42 -8.43 -2.88
N LEU A 35 -0.16 -8.60 -2.44
CA LEU A 35 0.92 -7.69 -2.78
C LEU A 35 1.18 -7.65 -4.29
N ALA A 36 1.26 -8.81 -4.94
CA ALA A 36 1.45 -8.89 -6.39
C ALA A 36 0.31 -8.24 -7.18
N LEU A 37 -0.94 -8.46 -6.76
CA LEU A 37 -2.11 -7.80 -7.36
C LEU A 37 -2.08 -6.28 -7.15
N THR A 38 -1.69 -5.81 -5.97
CA THR A 38 -1.55 -4.38 -5.68
C THR A 38 -0.49 -3.75 -6.57
N CYS A 39 0.68 -4.39 -6.75
CA CYS A 39 1.70 -3.93 -7.68
C CYS A 39 1.14 -3.78 -9.10
N ARG A 40 0.35 -4.74 -9.58
CA ARG A 40 -0.28 -4.69 -10.90
C ARG A 40 -1.26 -3.53 -11.03
N ILE A 41 -2.11 -3.31 -10.01
CA ILE A 41 -3.05 -2.19 -9.98
C ILE A 41 -2.31 -0.85 -9.98
N LEU A 42 -1.21 -0.75 -9.23
CA LEU A 42 -0.39 0.45 -9.20
C LEU A 42 0.27 0.72 -10.55
N PHE A 43 0.79 -0.31 -11.21
CA PHE A 43 1.36 -0.19 -12.56
C PHE A 43 0.30 0.29 -13.56
N ASP A 44 -0.85 -0.38 -13.63
CA ASP A 44 -1.95 -0.02 -14.53
C ASP A 44 -2.51 1.39 -14.24
N GLY A 45 -2.43 1.85 -12.99
CA GLY A 45 -2.81 3.19 -12.56
C GLY A 45 -1.76 4.28 -12.81
N GLY A 46 -0.61 3.95 -13.42
CA GLY A 46 0.46 4.92 -13.69
C GLY A 46 1.25 5.34 -12.46
N HIS A 47 1.31 4.48 -11.45
CA HIS A 47 2.12 4.69 -10.24
C HIS A 47 3.53 4.11 -10.34
N ASP A 48 3.89 3.55 -11.49
CA ASP A 48 5.24 3.09 -11.76
C ASP A 48 6.17 4.28 -12.05
N SER A 49 7.40 4.16 -11.64
CA SER A 49 8.51 5.02 -12.04
C SER A 49 9.78 4.17 -12.25
N GLY A 50 9.67 3.18 -13.10
CA GLY A 50 10.71 2.18 -13.35
C GLY A 50 10.93 1.31 -12.11
N LEU A 51 12.13 1.39 -11.52
CA LEU A 51 12.49 0.61 -10.33
C LEU A 51 12.24 1.36 -9.01
N ALA A 52 11.71 2.57 -9.05
CA ALA A 52 11.37 3.34 -7.87
C ALA A 52 9.99 2.96 -7.33
N GLY A 53 9.81 3.22 -6.04
CA GLY A 53 8.61 2.80 -5.33
C GLY A 53 8.81 1.48 -4.58
N GLN A 54 8.13 1.36 -3.45
CA GLN A 54 8.20 0.19 -2.60
C GLN A 54 6.81 -0.12 -2.03
N ILE A 55 6.54 -1.42 -1.92
CA ILE A 55 5.36 -1.92 -1.23
C ILE A 55 5.79 -2.95 -0.19
N THR A 56 5.23 -2.86 1.00
CA THR A 56 5.40 -3.88 2.03
C THR A 56 4.06 -4.23 2.65
N ALA A 57 3.93 -5.45 3.12
CA ALA A 57 2.80 -5.92 3.91
C ALA A 57 3.30 -6.80 5.05
N ARG A 58 2.76 -6.64 6.27
CA ARG A 58 3.18 -7.43 7.43
C ARG A 58 3.09 -8.92 7.14
N GLY A 59 4.10 -9.66 7.60
CA GLY A 59 4.11 -11.11 7.65
C GLY A 59 3.30 -11.62 8.85
N GLU A 60 3.13 -12.94 8.91
CA GLU A 60 2.44 -13.59 10.04
C GLU A 60 3.27 -13.52 11.33
N GLN A 61 4.59 -13.56 11.22
CA GLN A 61 5.51 -13.48 12.34
C GLN A 61 5.82 -12.01 12.64
N GLU A 62 5.81 -11.63 13.92
CA GLU A 62 6.17 -10.28 14.36
C GLU A 62 7.58 -9.90 13.88
N GLY A 63 7.76 -8.64 13.49
CA GLY A 63 9.03 -8.14 12.96
C GLY A 63 9.34 -8.59 11.53
N THR A 64 8.39 -9.24 10.84
CA THR A 64 8.57 -9.65 9.43
C THR A 64 7.59 -8.95 8.51
N TYR A 65 7.97 -8.79 7.25
CA TYR A 65 7.08 -8.28 6.21
C TYR A 65 7.45 -8.77 4.81
N PHE A 66 6.44 -8.86 3.96
CA PHE A 66 6.61 -9.14 2.54
C PHE A 66 6.93 -7.86 1.77
N THR A 67 7.77 -7.98 0.73
CA THR A 67 8.13 -6.87 -0.15
C THR A 67 8.48 -7.38 -1.55
N GLN A 68 8.42 -6.47 -2.54
CA GLN A 68 8.93 -6.79 -3.87
C GLN A 68 10.47 -6.89 -3.87
N GLN A 69 10.97 -7.64 -4.85
CA GLN A 69 12.39 -7.76 -5.14
C GLN A 69 12.91 -6.48 -5.80
N LEU A 70 14.08 -5.98 -5.39
CA LEU A 70 14.78 -4.90 -6.08
C LEU A 70 15.20 -5.34 -7.50
N GLY A 71 15.04 -4.46 -8.45
CA GLY A 71 15.39 -4.68 -9.86
C GLY A 71 14.24 -5.19 -10.71
N LEU A 72 13.04 -5.37 -10.12
CA LEU A 72 11.80 -5.68 -10.84
C LEU A 72 10.84 -4.49 -10.78
N GLY A 73 10.20 -4.18 -11.90
CA GLY A 73 9.09 -3.23 -11.96
C GLY A 73 7.82 -3.80 -11.31
N PHE A 74 6.86 -2.95 -11.02
CA PHE A 74 5.59 -3.39 -10.42
C PHE A 74 4.82 -4.39 -11.31
N ASP A 75 4.94 -4.30 -12.63
CA ASP A 75 4.36 -5.22 -13.61
C ASP A 75 4.98 -6.62 -13.59
N GLU A 76 6.22 -6.74 -13.11
CA GLU A 76 6.97 -7.99 -13.04
C GLU A 76 6.74 -8.76 -11.73
N ILE A 77 6.07 -8.14 -10.73
CA ILE A 77 5.86 -8.76 -9.43
C ILE A 77 4.76 -9.82 -9.50
N THR A 78 5.10 -11.00 -8.99
CA THR A 78 4.23 -12.17 -8.85
C THR A 78 4.27 -12.69 -7.42
N SER A 79 3.29 -13.49 -7.02
CA SER A 79 3.29 -14.12 -5.67
C SER A 79 4.50 -15.02 -5.40
N THR A 80 5.21 -15.45 -6.46
CA THR A 80 6.35 -16.35 -6.35
C THR A 80 7.70 -15.64 -6.25
N ASN A 81 7.78 -14.35 -6.62
CA ASN A 81 9.00 -13.55 -6.52
C ASN A 81 8.96 -12.47 -5.43
N VAL A 82 7.93 -12.49 -4.60
CA VAL A 82 7.86 -11.67 -3.38
C VAL A 82 8.81 -12.22 -2.32
N LEU A 83 9.52 -11.35 -1.62
CA LEU A 83 10.43 -11.68 -0.53
C LEU A 83 9.72 -11.56 0.82
N LEU A 84 10.03 -12.46 1.75
CA LEU A 84 9.79 -12.26 3.19
C LEU A 84 11.10 -11.80 3.82
N VAL A 85 11.07 -10.69 4.53
CA VAL A 85 12.25 -10.11 5.18
C VAL A 85 11.96 -9.79 6.65
N ASP A 86 13.02 -9.67 7.45
CA ASP A 86 12.95 -9.13 8.80
C ASP A 86 13.10 -7.58 8.82
N GLU A 87 13.06 -7.00 9.99
CA GLU A 87 13.21 -5.55 10.20
C GLU A 87 14.56 -4.98 9.75
N ASP A 88 15.57 -5.83 9.64
CA ASP A 88 16.91 -5.47 9.16
C ASP A 88 17.10 -5.71 7.66
N LEU A 89 16.01 -6.08 6.95
CA LEU A 89 15.97 -6.41 5.54
C LEU A 89 16.73 -7.72 5.20
N THR A 90 16.95 -8.58 6.20
CA THR A 90 17.48 -9.92 5.94
C THR A 90 16.40 -10.75 5.24
N VAL A 91 16.74 -11.37 4.13
CA VAL A 91 15.80 -12.23 3.39
C VAL A 91 15.63 -13.55 4.15
N LEU A 92 14.41 -13.79 4.63
CA LEU A 92 14.02 -15.02 5.33
C LEU A 92 13.45 -16.06 4.37
N LYS A 93 12.77 -15.59 3.30
CA LYS A 93 12.19 -16.46 2.27
C LYS A 93 12.17 -15.72 0.92
N GLY A 94 12.44 -16.46 -0.14
CA GLY A 94 12.53 -15.95 -1.50
C GLY A 94 13.98 -15.86 -1.98
N TYR A 95 14.16 -15.34 -3.18
CA TYR A 95 15.47 -15.15 -3.81
C TYR A 95 15.59 -13.73 -4.32
N GLY A 96 16.71 -13.07 -4.07
CA GLY A 96 16.99 -11.72 -4.50
C GLY A 96 17.29 -10.79 -3.33
N MET A 97 17.17 -9.49 -3.56
CA MET A 97 17.47 -8.45 -2.60
C MET A 97 16.26 -7.52 -2.45
N PRO A 98 15.87 -7.17 -1.22
CA PRO A 98 14.86 -6.14 -0.99
C PRO A 98 15.42 -4.76 -1.33
N ASN A 99 14.53 -3.82 -1.67
CA ASN A 99 14.96 -2.44 -1.86
C ASN A 99 15.46 -1.86 -0.52
N PRO A 100 16.70 -1.32 -0.46
CA PRO A 100 17.24 -0.71 0.77
C PRO A 100 16.37 0.41 1.35
N ALA A 101 15.60 1.11 0.52
CA ALA A 101 14.65 2.13 0.96
C ALA A 101 13.52 1.56 1.85
N ASN A 102 13.28 0.24 1.84
CA ASN A 102 12.34 -0.39 2.78
C ASN A 102 12.71 -0.18 4.25
N ARG A 103 13.91 0.34 4.54
CA ARG A 103 14.32 0.69 5.90
C ARG A 103 13.36 1.66 6.58
N PHE A 104 12.82 2.64 5.85
CA PHE A 104 11.84 3.55 6.44
C PHE A 104 10.49 2.86 6.72
N HIS A 105 10.11 1.82 5.95
CA HIS A 105 8.93 1.01 6.25
C HIS A 105 9.09 0.28 7.60
N SER A 106 10.28 -0.27 7.89
CA SER A 106 10.57 -0.89 9.20
C SER A 106 10.37 0.11 10.35
N TRP A 107 10.80 1.35 10.18
CA TRP A 107 10.62 2.39 11.20
C TRP A 107 9.14 2.77 11.39
N VAL A 108 8.38 2.86 10.30
CA VAL A 108 6.93 3.11 10.38
C VAL A 108 6.24 1.95 11.09
N TYR A 109 6.54 0.70 10.75
CA TYR A 109 5.95 -0.47 11.40
C TYR A 109 6.24 -0.54 12.90
N ARG A 110 7.42 -0.13 13.34
CA ARG A 110 7.76 -0.02 14.77
C ARG A 110 6.95 1.07 15.48
N ALA A 111 6.79 2.22 14.83
CA ALA A 111 6.08 3.37 15.40
C ALA A 111 4.54 3.21 15.35
N ARG A 112 4.04 2.42 14.41
CA ARG A 112 2.61 2.25 14.11
C ARG A 112 2.25 0.77 13.99
N PRO A 113 2.01 0.07 15.11
CA PRO A 113 1.63 -1.35 15.11
C PRO A 113 0.31 -1.63 14.39
N ASP A 114 -0.55 -0.64 14.26
CA ASP A 114 -1.83 -0.67 13.55
C ASP A 114 -1.68 -0.69 12.02
N VAL A 115 -0.53 -0.25 11.48
CA VAL A 115 -0.27 -0.25 10.04
C VAL A 115 0.09 -1.65 9.56
N ASN A 116 -0.64 -2.19 8.60
CA ASN A 116 -0.45 -3.53 8.04
C ASN A 116 0.17 -3.55 6.64
N CYS A 117 0.11 -2.43 5.92
CA CYS A 117 0.66 -2.29 4.58
C CYS A 117 1.18 -0.86 4.38
N ILE A 118 2.31 -0.72 3.70
CA ILE A 118 2.87 0.56 3.30
C ILE A 118 3.12 0.54 1.80
N ILE A 119 2.62 1.54 1.12
CA ILE A 119 2.80 1.74 -0.32
C ILE A 119 3.46 3.09 -0.52
N HIS A 120 4.63 3.08 -1.14
CA HIS A 120 5.36 4.26 -1.55
C HIS A 120 5.53 4.26 -3.07
N THR A 121 5.01 5.28 -3.73
CA THR A 121 5.06 5.41 -5.19
C THR A 121 5.39 6.84 -5.60
N HIS A 122 5.77 7.02 -6.86
CA HIS A 122 6.15 8.32 -7.43
C HIS A 122 5.27 8.68 -8.64
N PRO A 123 3.94 8.74 -8.52
CA PRO A 123 3.09 9.07 -9.66
C PRO A 123 3.38 10.50 -10.15
N LEU A 124 3.46 10.67 -11.46
CA LEU A 124 3.93 11.90 -12.10
C LEU A 124 3.24 13.18 -11.58
N HIS A 125 1.92 13.15 -11.48
CA HIS A 125 1.15 14.33 -11.08
C HIS A 125 1.34 14.69 -9.60
N VAL A 126 1.42 13.68 -8.71
CA VAL A 126 1.66 13.90 -7.28
C VAL A 126 3.11 14.36 -7.06
N ALA A 127 4.07 13.77 -7.75
CA ALA A 127 5.46 14.20 -7.71
C ALA A 127 5.60 15.66 -8.17
N ALA A 128 4.95 16.05 -9.27
CA ALA A 128 4.94 17.43 -9.74
C ALA A 128 4.27 18.38 -8.72
N LEU A 129 3.13 17.99 -8.12
CA LEU A 129 2.46 18.80 -7.10
C LEU A 129 3.36 19.02 -5.87
N SER A 130 4.07 17.98 -5.42
CA SER A 130 4.96 18.07 -4.25
C SER A 130 6.10 19.06 -4.42
N MET A 131 6.44 19.44 -5.66
CA MET A 131 7.49 20.43 -5.97
C MET A 131 6.98 21.87 -5.88
N LEU A 132 5.69 22.08 -5.75
CA LEU A 132 5.07 23.42 -5.79
C LEU A 132 4.92 24.08 -4.40
N GLU A 133 5.24 23.37 -3.32
CA GLU A 133 5.10 23.87 -1.93
C GLU A 133 3.68 24.38 -1.60
N VAL A 134 2.66 23.77 -2.19
CA VAL A 134 1.24 24.09 -1.95
C VAL A 134 0.54 22.85 -1.36
N PRO A 135 -0.41 23.05 -0.45
CA PRO A 135 -1.18 21.93 0.08
C PRO A 135 -2.10 21.34 -1.00
N LEU A 136 -2.39 20.05 -0.90
CA LEU A 136 -3.44 19.43 -1.70
C LEU A 136 -4.81 19.99 -1.29
N ASN A 137 -5.52 20.60 -2.24
CA ASN A 137 -6.88 21.04 -2.03
C ASN A 137 -7.87 19.95 -2.43
N VAL A 138 -8.70 19.51 -1.48
CA VAL A 138 -9.81 18.59 -1.74
C VAL A 138 -10.96 19.39 -2.38
N SER A 139 -10.90 19.57 -3.70
CA SER A 139 -11.85 20.36 -4.47
C SER A 139 -12.58 19.56 -5.56
N HIS A 140 -12.23 18.28 -5.72
CA HIS A 140 -12.81 17.38 -6.71
C HIS A 140 -13.31 16.10 -6.04
N MET A 141 -14.35 15.49 -6.61
CA MET A 141 -14.96 14.27 -6.06
C MET A 141 -13.94 13.13 -5.87
N ASP A 142 -13.03 12.97 -6.82
CA ASP A 142 -12.01 11.90 -6.75
C ASP A 142 -10.99 12.12 -5.62
N ASN A 143 -10.87 13.34 -5.10
CA ASN A 143 -9.99 13.68 -3.98
C ASN A 143 -10.69 13.57 -2.61
N CYS A 144 -12.02 13.40 -2.57
CA CYS A 144 -12.76 13.29 -1.31
C CYS A 144 -12.23 12.20 -0.37
N PRO A 145 -11.76 11.03 -0.85
CA PRO A 145 -11.16 10.03 0.04
C PRO A 145 -9.93 10.50 0.82
N LEU A 146 -9.25 11.57 0.33
CA LEU A 146 -8.07 12.15 0.96
C LEU A 146 -8.39 13.20 2.04
N TYR A 147 -9.67 13.50 2.27
CA TYR A 147 -10.10 14.45 3.30
C TYR A 147 -9.64 13.97 4.69
N GLU A 148 -8.96 14.84 5.42
CA GLU A 148 -8.33 14.59 6.74
C GLU A 148 -7.15 13.60 6.72
N ASP A 149 -6.67 13.16 5.54
CA ASP A 149 -5.56 12.19 5.43
C ASP A 149 -4.30 12.79 4.76
N CYS A 150 -4.30 14.08 4.35
CA CYS A 150 -3.17 14.74 3.69
C CYS A 150 -2.98 16.18 4.14
#